data_9c7a77caf8204f4a53384de4587c2e76
#
_entry.id   9c7a77caf8204f4a53384de4587c2e76
#
_cell.length_a   1.000
_cell.length_b   1.000
_cell.length_c   1.000
_cell.angle_alpha   90.00
_cell.angle_beta   90.00
_cell.angle_gamma   90.00
#
_symmetry.space_group_name_H-M   'P 1'
#
loop_
_entity.id
_entity.type
_entity.pdbx_description
1 polymer ?
#
loop_
_entity_poly.entity_id
_entity_poly.type
_entity_poly.pdbx_seq_one_letter_code
_entity_poly.pdbx_strand_id
1 'polypeptide(L)'
;MGQEGQPSTSIAFLLEEALTARTAPAAVLHVRSHSDVPGFFTTGNALADQHAGHKVLTVREARDLHSTLHLGARALSRTCSIPMAVAREVVQACPHCNSAPALSAGVNPRGIAPLNVWQTDFTLEPRLAPRSWLAVTVDTASTVIVATQHGRANSSAAQHHWSVCVATFGLPSHIETDNGSCFISRSTKEWLARWGITHSTGIPGNSQGQAIVERANRLLKEKLRVLGEGENYRGKIPVSQQGELLARALYALNHFERGENHRTPMQKHWQPRIIEEGPPVKIKIDNGLWESGWSILVWGRGYAAVKNKESGNIIWVPSRKVKPEFGLK
;
A
#
# COMPACT_ATOMS: atom_id res chain seq x y z
N MET A 1 -36.81 -12.27 -23.80
CA MET A 1 -35.55 -12.40 -23.10
C MET A 1 -34.57 -11.46 -23.76
N GLY A 2 -34.46 -10.23 -23.23
CA GLY A 2 -33.53 -9.22 -23.74
C GLY A 2 -32.17 -9.43 -23.09
N GLN A 3 -31.12 -9.36 -23.89
CA GLN A 3 -29.75 -9.34 -23.39
C GLN A 3 -29.56 -8.08 -22.54
N GLU A 4 -29.18 -8.27 -21.27
CA GLU A 4 -28.70 -7.20 -20.40
C GLU A 4 -27.35 -6.73 -20.94
N GLY A 5 -27.37 -5.67 -21.74
CA GLY A 5 -26.20 -4.97 -22.18
C GLY A 5 -25.65 -4.12 -21.00
N GLN A 6 -24.39 -4.28 -20.63
CA GLN A 6 -23.75 -3.37 -19.68
C GLN A 6 -23.79 -1.93 -20.23
N PRO A 7 -24.06 -0.92 -19.38
CA PRO A 7 -24.11 0.48 -19.80
C PRO A 7 -22.75 0.93 -20.36
N SER A 8 -22.75 1.35 -21.63
CA SER A 8 -21.53 1.72 -22.36
C SER A 8 -21.09 3.19 -22.15
N THR A 9 -21.85 3.98 -21.41
CA THR A 9 -21.57 5.40 -21.18
C THR A 9 -21.78 5.78 -19.72
N SER A 10 -21.03 6.78 -19.21
CA SER A 10 -21.16 7.30 -17.85
C SER A 10 -22.59 7.75 -17.50
N ILE A 11 -23.36 8.23 -18.50
CA ILE A 11 -24.77 8.63 -18.33
C ILE A 11 -25.66 7.42 -18.08
N ALA A 12 -25.45 6.32 -18.80
CA ALA A 12 -26.19 5.08 -18.61
C ALA A 12 -25.95 4.49 -17.21
N PHE A 13 -24.72 4.57 -16.70
CA PHE A 13 -24.36 4.13 -15.34
C PHE A 13 -25.08 4.96 -14.27
N LEU A 14 -25.11 6.28 -14.42
CA LEU A 14 -25.83 7.17 -13.50
C LEU A 14 -27.35 6.95 -13.52
N LEU A 15 -27.91 6.61 -14.67
CA LEU A 15 -29.30 6.23 -14.80
C LEU A 15 -29.64 4.92 -14.12
N GLU A 16 -28.79 3.93 -14.28
CA GLU A 16 -28.91 2.61 -13.61
C GLU A 16 -28.79 2.73 -12.08
N GLU A 17 -27.81 3.49 -11.60
CA GLU A 17 -27.65 3.78 -10.17
C GLU A 17 -28.89 4.52 -9.60
N ALA A 18 -29.40 5.52 -10.32
CA ALA A 18 -30.59 6.26 -9.91
C ALA A 18 -31.86 5.40 -9.93
N LEU A 19 -32.00 4.49 -10.88
CA LEU A 19 -33.11 3.54 -10.95
C LEU A 19 -33.03 2.48 -9.86
N THR A 20 -31.83 1.99 -9.55
CA THR A 20 -31.60 0.98 -8.51
C THR A 20 -31.80 1.54 -7.10
N ALA A 21 -31.49 2.81 -6.87
CA ALA A 21 -31.66 3.48 -5.58
C ALA A 21 -33.14 3.81 -5.25
N ARG A 22 -34.08 3.63 -6.18
CA ARG A 22 -35.50 3.93 -5.96
C ARG A 22 -36.23 2.79 -5.30
N THR A 23 -37.11 3.14 -4.35
CA THR A 23 -38.02 2.19 -3.68
C THR A 23 -39.37 2.05 -4.40
N ALA A 24 -39.70 2.93 -5.35
CA ALA A 24 -40.94 2.92 -6.10
C ALA A 24 -40.72 2.45 -7.54
N PRO A 25 -41.73 1.79 -8.18
CA PRO A 25 -41.64 1.40 -9.58
C PRO A 25 -41.36 2.60 -10.50
N ALA A 26 -40.53 2.41 -11.51
CA ALA A 26 -40.24 3.42 -12.53
C ALA A 26 -40.62 2.91 -13.92
N ALA A 27 -41.18 3.80 -14.73
CA ALA A 27 -41.43 3.55 -16.15
C ALA A 27 -40.63 4.56 -16.96
N VAL A 28 -39.99 4.09 -18.03
CA VAL A 28 -39.31 4.95 -19.00
C VAL A 28 -40.23 5.16 -20.19
N LEU A 29 -40.66 6.43 -20.41
CA LEU A 29 -41.50 6.82 -21.50
C LEU A 29 -40.71 7.70 -22.47
N HIS A 30 -40.80 7.39 -23.76
CA HIS A 30 -40.23 8.23 -24.80
C HIS A 30 -41.12 9.47 -25.02
N VAL A 31 -40.59 10.65 -24.78
CA VAL A 31 -41.27 11.95 -25.03
C VAL A 31 -40.54 12.65 -26.16
N ARG A 32 -41.31 13.15 -27.16
CA ARG A 32 -40.71 13.99 -28.22
C ARG A 32 -40.19 15.29 -27.60
N SER A 33 -38.87 15.52 -27.77
CA SER A 33 -38.25 16.79 -27.40
C SER A 33 -38.86 17.95 -28.15
N HIS A 34 -39.09 19.08 -27.47
CA HIS A 34 -39.65 20.34 -28.04
C HIS A 34 -41.09 20.23 -28.54
N SER A 35 -41.95 19.55 -27.81
CA SER A 35 -43.40 19.61 -28.06
C SER A 35 -43.98 20.91 -27.49
N ASP A 36 -44.62 21.72 -28.31
CA ASP A 36 -45.28 22.96 -27.89
C ASP A 36 -46.60 22.74 -27.13
N VAL A 37 -46.99 21.50 -26.90
CA VAL A 37 -48.21 21.15 -26.17
C VAL A 37 -47.92 21.13 -24.66
N PRO A 38 -48.50 22.05 -23.87
CA PRO A 38 -48.33 22.06 -22.44
C PRO A 38 -48.89 20.79 -21.78
N GLY A 39 -48.13 20.16 -20.91
CA GLY A 39 -48.58 18.97 -20.21
C GLY A 39 -47.51 18.38 -19.27
N PHE A 40 -47.92 17.43 -18.44
CA PHE A 40 -47.08 16.80 -17.44
C PHE A 40 -45.78 16.25 -18.03
N PHE A 41 -45.85 15.60 -19.20
CA PHE A 41 -44.66 15.00 -19.82
C PHE A 41 -43.72 16.06 -20.42
N THR A 42 -44.27 17.14 -20.98
CA THR A 42 -43.47 18.24 -21.56
C THR A 42 -42.74 19.01 -20.46
N THR A 43 -43.45 19.28 -19.35
CA THR A 43 -42.83 19.90 -18.15
C THR A 43 -41.76 19.00 -17.51
N GLY A 44 -42.05 17.70 -17.42
CA GLY A 44 -41.10 16.71 -16.90
C GLY A 44 -39.82 16.60 -17.75
N ASN A 45 -39.99 16.62 -19.11
CA ASN A 45 -38.84 16.60 -20.02
C ASN A 45 -38.00 17.90 -19.91
N ALA A 46 -38.65 19.06 -19.84
CA ALA A 46 -37.94 20.34 -19.67
C ALA A 46 -37.16 20.40 -18.37
N LEU A 47 -37.71 19.89 -17.26
CA LEU A 47 -36.99 19.76 -15.98
C LEU A 47 -35.81 18.77 -16.10
N ALA A 48 -36.00 17.65 -16.78
CA ALA A 48 -34.94 16.68 -17.01
C ALA A 48 -33.79 17.28 -17.84
N ASP A 49 -34.11 18.02 -18.89
CA ASP A 49 -33.15 18.72 -19.75
C ASP A 49 -32.37 19.78 -18.95
N GLN A 50 -33.05 20.55 -18.09
CA GLN A 50 -32.41 21.52 -17.20
C GLN A 50 -31.45 20.85 -16.23
N HIS A 51 -31.86 19.77 -15.58
CA HIS A 51 -30.99 19.03 -14.67
C HIS A 51 -29.82 18.32 -15.37
N ALA A 52 -30.04 17.77 -16.57
CA ALA A 52 -29.01 17.19 -17.40
C ALA A 52 -27.99 18.26 -17.84
N GLY A 53 -28.45 19.42 -18.27
CA GLY A 53 -27.62 20.57 -18.63
C GLY A 53 -26.74 21.03 -17.46
N HIS A 54 -27.29 21.13 -16.25
CA HIS A 54 -26.55 21.49 -15.07
C HIS A 54 -25.44 20.46 -14.71
N LYS A 55 -25.76 19.17 -14.80
CA LYS A 55 -24.73 18.11 -14.57
C LYS A 55 -23.62 18.11 -15.62
N VAL A 56 -23.94 18.39 -16.88
CA VAL A 56 -22.91 18.50 -17.94
C VAL A 56 -22.00 19.70 -17.69
N LEU A 57 -22.51 20.83 -17.24
CA LEU A 57 -21.72 22.00 -16.87
C LEU A 57 -20.77 21.68 -15.70
N THR A 58 -21.25 21.03 -14.64
CA THR A 58 -20.43 20.67 -13.49
C THR A 58 -19.30 19.67 -13.83
N VAL A 59 -19.52 18.75 -14.75
CA VAL A 59 -18.46 17.85 -15.25
C VAL A 59 -17.43 18.62 -16.08
N ARG A 60 -17.88 19.57 -16.90
CA ARG A 60 -16.98 20.44 -17.67
C ARG A 60 -16.13 21.30 -16.74
N GLU A 61 -16.75 21.95 -15.75
CA GLU A 61 -16.05 22.70 -14.71
C GLU A 61 -15.02 21.83 -13.96
N ALA A 62 -15.37 20.59 -13.63
CA ALA A 62 -14.46 19.66 -12.99
C ALA A 62 -13.26 19.32 -13.89
N ARG A 63 -13.43 19.18 -15.20
CA ARG A 63 -12.33 18.99 -16.15
C ARG A 63 -11.43 20.22 -16.25
N ASP A 64 -12.03 21.41 -16.32
CA ASP A 64 -11.30 22.68 -16.40
C ASP A 64 -10.53 22.93 -15.11
N LEU A 65 -11.14 22.70 -13.97
CA LEU A 65 -10.49 22.79 -12.66
C LEU A 65 -9.36 21.76 -12.50
N HIS A 66 -9.59 20.54 -12.98
CA HIS A 66 -8.56 19.52 -12.97
C HIS A 66 -7.39 19.84 -13.91
N SER A 67 -7.67 20.33 -15.11
CA SER A 67 -6.62 20.71 -16.07
C SER A 67 -5.72 21.83 -15.55
N THR A 68 -6.27 22.71 -14.72
CA THR A 68 -5.53 23.84 -14.12
C THR A 68 -4.79 23.48 -12.85
N LEU A 69 -5.41 22.69 -11.96
CA LEU A 69 -4.89 22.45 -10.61
C LEU A 69 -4.52 20.98 -10.33
N HIS A 70 -4.80 20.07 -11.26
CA HIS A 70 -4.58 18.63 -11.13
C HIS A 70 -5.13 18.04 -9.82
N LEU A 71 -6.30 18.47 -9.40
CA LEU A 71 -6.95 18.01 -8.17
C LEU A 71 -7.31 16.53 -8.24
N GLY A 72 -7.14 15.82 -7.11
CA GLY A 72 -7.57 14.41 -7.02
C GLY A 72 -9.09 14.25 -7.03
N ALA A 73 -9.58 13.05 -7.37
CA ALA A 73 -11.00 12.75 -7.55
C ALA A 73 -11.88 13.15 -6.36
N ARG A 74 -11.40 12.99 -5.11
CA ARG A 74 -12.15 13.38 -3.91
C ARG A 74 -12.35 14.89 -3.80
N ALA A 75 -11.36 15.68 -4.18
CA ALA A 75 -11.47 17.14 -4.19
C ALA A 75 -12.47 17.59 -5.28
N LEU A 76 -12.33 17.07 -6.52
CA LEU A 76 -13.25 17.37 -7.61
C LEU A 76 -14.69 17.02 -7.28
N SER A 77 -14.94 15.83 -6.72
CA SER A 77 -16.27 15.38 -6.33
C SER A 77 -16.94 16.35 -5.34
N ARG A 78 -16.19 16.85 -4.36
CA ARG A 78 -16.71 17.80 -3.35
C ARG A 78 -16.90 19.20 -3.92
N THR A 79 -15.91 19.69 -4.69
CA THR A 79 -15.92 21.08 -5.19
C THR A 79 -16.96 21.27 -6.31
N CYS A 80 -17.07 20.31 -7.20
CA CYS A 80 -18.00 20.40 -8.36
C CYS A 80 -19.31 19.65 -8.12
N SER A 81 -19.53 19.08 -6.93
CA SER A 81 -20.76 18.32 -6.59
C SER A 81 -21.06 17.20 -7.59
N ILE A 82 -20.03 16.55 -8.13
CA ILE A 82 -20.15 15.43 -9.05
C ILE A 82 -19.95 14.09 -8.34
N PRO A 83 -20.55 12.99 -8.83
CA PRO A 83 -20.32 11.65 -8.28
C PRO A 83 -18.83 11.28 -8.28
N MET A 84 -18.40 10.53 -7.27
CA MET A 84 -17.01 10.09 -7.15
C MET A 84 -16.53 9.27 -8.36
N ALA A 85 -17.40 8.49 -8.99
CA ALA A 85 -17.10 7.74 -10.20
C ALA A 85 -16.69 8.67 -11.34
N VAL A 86 -17.51 9.70 -11.61
CA VAL A 86 -17.24 10.71 -12.63
C VAL A 86 -15.96 11.51 -12.33
N ALA A 87 -15.74 11.88 -11.07
CA ALA A 87 -14.51 12.54 -10.66
C ALA A 87 -13.25 11.68 -10.89
N ARG A 88 -13.35 10.35 -10.68
CA ARG A 88 -12.26 9.41 -11.01
C ARG A 88 -11.99 9.34 -12.50
N GLU A 89 -13.01 9.32 -13.34
CA GLU A 89 -12.86 9.34 -14.80
C GLU A 89 -12.14 10.61 -15.27
N VAL A 90 -12.50 11.77 -14.72
CA VAL A 90 -11.81 13.04 -15.04
C VAL A 90 -10.32 12.95 -14.72
N VAL A 91 -9.97 12.43 -13.56
CA VAL A 91 -8.56 12.27 -13.16
C VAL A 91 -7.84 11.22 -14.01
N GLN A 92 -8.51 10.10 -14.33
CA GLN A 92 -7.95 9.03 -15.16
C GLN A 92 -7.74 9.46 -16.62
N ALA A 93 -8.58 10.33 -17.13
CA ALA A 93 -8.44 10.86 -18.48
C ALA A 93 -7.28 11.87 -18.62
N CYS A 94 -6.72 12.36 -17.52
CA CYS A 94 -5.62 13.32 -17.54
C CYS A 94 -4.29 12.62 -17.83
N PRO A 95 -3.56 12.96 -18.90
CA PRO A 95 -2.29 12.32 -19.26
C PRO A 95 -1.19 12.56 -18.22
N HIS A 96 -1.28 13.65 -17.45
CA HIS A 96 -0.31 13.98 -16.41
C HIS A 96 -0.59 13.29 -15.07
N CYS A 97 -1.87 13.11 -14.72
CA CYS A 97 -2.27 12.45 -13.47
C CYS A 97 -2.39 10.93 -13.63
N ASN A 98 -2.66 10.47 -14.84
CA ASN A 98 -2.70 9.06 -15.22
C ASN A 98 -1.37 8.60 -15.85
N SER A 99 -0.29 9.34 -15.66
CA SER A 99 1.02 8.75 -15.86
C SER A 99 1.07 7.55 -14.91
N ALA A 100 0.87 6.35 -15.48
CA ALA A 100 1.15 5.12 -14.76
C ALA A 100 2.51 5.31 -14.11
N PRO A 101 2.66 5.15 -12.80
CA PRO A 101 3.96 5.30 -12.17
C PRO A 101 4.90 4.46 -13.00
N ALA A 102 6.00 5.06 -13.46
CA ALA A 102 6.99 4.36 -14.25
C ALA A 102 7.21 3.04 -13.54
N LEU A 103 6.80 1.94 -14.18
CA LEU A 103 6.78 0.64 -13.55
C LEU A 103 8.21 0.39 -13.13
N SER A 104 8.49 0.64 -11.85
CA SER A 104 9.81 0.36 -11.29
C SER A 104 10.11 -1.08 -11.63
N ALA A 105 11.24 -1.32 -12.26
CA ALA A 105 11.62 -2.65 -12.75
C ALA A 105 11.83 -3.66 -11.61
N GLY A 106 11.63 -3.26 -10.36
CA GLY A 106 11.79 -4.07 -9.17
C GLY A 106 10.49 -4.19 -8.38
N VAL A 107 10.18 -5.40 -7.98
CA VAL A 107 9.18 -5.70 -6.96
C VAL A 107 9.91 -5.63 -5.62
N ASN A 108 9.37 -4.86 -4.67
CA ASN A 108 9.87 -4.95 -3.30
C ASN A 108 9.49 -6.30 -2.74
N PRO A 109 10.43 -7.23 -2.59
CA PRO A 109 10.13 -8.47 -1.95
C PRO A 109 9.75 -8.20 -0.50
N ARG A 110 8.62 -8.74 -0.08
CA ARG A 110 8.30 -8.86 1.34
C ARG A 110 8.34 -10.32 1.73
N GLY A 111 8.64 -10.61 2.98
CA GLY A 111 8.49 -11.95 3.50
C GLY A 111 7.06 -12.45 3.34
N ILE A 112 6.90 -13.68 2.93
CA ILE A 112 5.61 -14.38 2.91
C ILE A 112 5.29 -14.99 4.27
N ALA A 113 6.30 -15.23 5.09
CA ALA A 113 6.20 -15.69 6.47
C ALA A 113 7.10 -14.82 7.38
N PRO A 114 6.81 -14.75 8.68
CA PRO A 114 7.72 -14.14 9.65
C PRO A 114 9.14 -14.69 9.52
N LEU A 115 10.13 -13.86 9.78
CA LEU A 115 11.57 -14.18 9.70
C LEU A 115 12.08 -14.42 8.26
N ASN A 116 11.26 -14.32 7.23
CA ASN A 116 11.78 -14.41 5.86
C ASN A 116 12.62 -13.18 5.52
N VAL A 117 12.04 -11.99 5.65
CA VAL A 117 12.70 -10.73 5.27
C VAL A 117 12.46 -9.68 6.33
N TRP A 118 13.53 -9.12 6.87
CA TRP A 118 13.51 -7.92 7.69
C TRP A 118 13.99 -6.72 6.88
N GLN A 119 13.40 -5.55 7.13
CA GLN A 119 13.95 -4.28 6.68
C GLN A 119 14.46 -3.50 7.88
N THR A 120 15.66 -2.93 7.76
CA THR A 120 16.28 -2.15 8.84
C THR A 120 16.74 -0.80 8.32
N ASP A 121 16.50 0.23 9.13
CA ASP A 121 16.94 1.60 8.86
C ASP A 121 17.32 2.33 10.16
N PHE A 122 18.20 3.35 10.03
CA PHE A 122 18.49 4.31 11.08
C PHE A 122 17.72 5.60 10.87
N THR A 123 16.98 6.01 11.89
CA THR A 123 16.24 7.27 11.84
C THR A 123 16.56 8.18 13.02
N LEU A 124 16.65 9.49 12.77
CA LEU A 124 16.92 10.46 13.82
C LEU A 124 15.62 10.87 14.54
N GLU A 125 15.63 10.80 15.87
CA GLU A 125 14.55 11.28 16.74
C GLU A 125 15.13 12.27 17.78
N PRO A 126 15.16 13.58 17.49
CA PRO A 126 15.82 14.58 18.33
C PRO A 126 15.30 14.65 19.76
N ARG A 127 14.03 14.28 19.98
CA ARG A 127 13.43 14.27 21.33
C ARG A 127 14.10 13.29 22.29
N LEU A 128 14.80 12.30 21.75
CA LEU A 128 15.54 11.29 22.51
C LEU A 128 17.01 11.65 22.75
N ALA A 129 17.41 12.93 22.60
CA ALA A 129 18.77 13.35 22.87
C ALA A 129 19.18 13.03 24.33
N PRO A 130 20.43 12.60 24.60
CA PRO A 130 21.59 12.60 23.71
C PRO A 130 21.73 11.40 22.77
N ARG A 131 20.91 10.36 22.91
CA ARG A 131 20.94 9.15 22.10
C ARG A 131 19.83 9.20 21.04
N SER A 132 19.94 10.15 20.12
CA SER A 132 18.86 10.51 19.19
C SER A 132 18.68 9.56 18.00
N TRP A 133 19.57 8.59 17.78
CA TRP A 133 19.45 7.63 16.71
C TRP A 133 18.64 6.42 17.14
N LEU A 134 17.61 6.10 16.36
CA LEU A 134 16.87 4.86 16.48
C LEU A 134 17.29 3.93 15.34
N ALA A 135 17.80 2.75 15.67
CA ALA A 135 17.82 1.64 14.73
C ALA A 135 16.47 0.97 14.78
N VAL A 136 15.81 0.85 13.64
CA VAL A 136 14.46 0.29 13.52
C VAL A 136 14.48 -0.87 12.54
N THR A 137 14.00 -2.03 12.99
CA THR A 137 13.77 -3.20 12.15
C THR A 137 12.29 -3.53 12.11
N VAL A 138 11.80 -3.87 10.93
CA VAL A 138 10.44 -4.37 10.73
C VAL A 138 10.48 -5.73 10.05
N ASP A 139 9.77 -6.70 10.60
CA ASP A 139 9.49 -7.95 9.91
C ASP A 139 8.42 -7.68 8.83
N THR A 140 8.79 -7.88 7.58
CA THR A 140 7.97 -7.44 6.44
C THR A 140 6.69 -8.25 6.26
N ALA A 141 6.60 -9.45 6.82
CA ALA A 141 5.41 -10.30 6.80
C ALA A 141 4.46 -9.99 7.94
N SER A 142 4.95 -10.00 9.18
CA SER A 142 4.14 -9.79 10.38
C SER A 142 3.88 -8.32 10.68
N THR A 143 4.75 -7.43 10.19
CA THR A 143 4.80 -5.99 10.50
C THR A 143 5.17 -5.68 11.96
N VAL A 144 5.77 -6.61 12.69
CA VAL A 144 6.36 -6.38 14.01
C VAL A 144 7.52 -5.40 13.87
N ILE A 145 7.59 -4.43 14.77
CA ILE A 145 8.61 -3.38 14.80
C ILE A 145 9.47 -3.58 16.04
N VAL A 146 10.78 -3.56 15.85
CA VAL A 146 11.77 -3.47 16.93
C VAL A 146 12.52 -2.16 16.77
N ALA A 147 12.80 -1.48 17.84
CA ALA A 147 13.65 -0.29 17.82
C ALA A 147 14.58 -0.26 19.03
N THR A 148 15.81 0.18 18.81
CA THR A 148 16.81 0.40 19.87
C THR A 148 17.42 1.79 19.70
N GLN A 149 17.76 2.41 20.84
CA GLN A 149 18.25 3.77 20.90
C GLN A 149 19.78 3.82 20.97
N HIS A 150 20.39 4.62 20.11
CA HIS A 150 21.84 4.74 19.96
C HIS A 150 22.31 6.20 19.93
N GLY A 151 23.56 6.42 20.33
CA GLY A 151 24.19 7.74 20.23
C GLY A 151 24.65 8.05 18.79
N ARG A 152 24.88 7.04 17.98
CA ARG A 152 25.36 7.16 16.58
C ARG A 152 24.81 6.04 15.72
N ALA A 153 24.61 6.33 14.42
CA ALA A 153 24.33 5.33 13.39
C ALA A 153 25.66 4.77 12.87
N ASN A 154 26.12 3.67 13.41
CA ASN A 154 27.35 3.00 13.00
C ASN A 154 27.19 1.47 13.01
N SER A 155 28.21 0.74 12.54
CA SER A 155 28.18 -0.72 12.41
C SER A 155 27.98 -1.43 13.76
N SER A 156 28.59 -0.96 14.85
CA SER A 156 28.39 -1.53 16.17
C SER A 156 26.95 -1.36 16.66
N ALA A 157 26.34 -0.22 16.40
CA ALA A 157 24.92 0.03 16.71
C ALA A 157 23.98 -0.89 15.90
N ALA A 158 24.27 -1.10 14.60
CA ALA A 158 23.51 -2.01 13.76
C ALA A 158 23.59 -3.46 14.27
N GLN A 159 24.81 -3.94 14.57
CA GLN A 159 25.03 -5.29 15.09
C GLN A 159 24.37 -5.49 16.46
N HIS A 160 24.49 -4.52 17.37
CA HIS A 160 23.81 -4.56 18.66
C HIS A 160 22.29 -4.62 18.49
N HIS A 161 21.74 -3.76 17.63
CA HIS A 161 20.31 -3.74 17.34
C HIS A 161 19.83 -5.10 16.81
N TRP A 162 20.51 -5.67 15.82
CA TRP A 162 20.14 -6.97 15.27
C TRP A 162 20.31 -8.11 16.29
N SER A 163 21.30 -8.03 17.17
CA SER A 163 21.43 -9.00 18.28
C SER A 163 20.20 -8.98 19.19
N VAL A 164 19.67 -7.79 19.51
CA VAL A 164 18.43 -7.64 20.27
C VAL A 164 17.24 -8.20 19.48
N CYS A 165 17.14 -7.90 18.18
CA CYS A 165 16.07 -8.42 17.32
C CYS A 165 16.07 -9.95 17.26
N VAL A 166 17.25 -10.55 17.03
CA VAL A 166 17.41 -12.02 16.95
C VAL A 166 17.09 -12.68 18.30
N ALA A 167 17.54 -12.11 19.40
CA ALA A 167 17.24 -12.63 20.74
C ALA A 167 15.74 -12.57 21.08
N THR A 168 15.01 -11.60 20.52
CA THR A 168 13.59 -11.40 20.84
C THR A 168 12.67 -12.19 19.89
N PHE A 169 12.96 -12.22 18.60
CA PHE A 169 12.04 -12.72 17.57
C PHE A 169 12.55 -13.92 16.78
N GLY A 170 13.83 -14.27 16.93
CA GLY A 170 14.45 -15.34 16.16
C GLY A 170 15.29 -14.83 15.00
N LEU A 171 15.87 -15.74 14.24
CA LEU A 171 16.84 -15.46 13.19
C LEU A 171 16.15 -15.25 11.83
N PRO A 172 16.32 -14.09 11.17
CA PRO A 172 15.77 -13.88 9.86
C PRO A 172 16.62 -14.57 8.78
N SER A 173 16.00 -14.96 7.69
CA SER A 173 16.71 -15.48 6.51
C SER A 173 17.43 -14.37 5.74
N HIS A 174 16.83 -13.19 5.71
CA HIS A 174 17.29 -12.05 4.91
C HIS A 174 17.05 -10.71 5.60
N ILE A 175 18.02 -9.80 5.47
CA ILE A 175 17.89 -8.41 5.91
C ILE A 175 18.10 -7.48 4.71
N GLU A 176 17.21 -6.53 4.53
CA GLU A 176 17.31 -5.43 3.56
C GLU A 176 17.61 -4.13 4.29
N THR A 177 18.55 -3.35 3.77
CA THR A 177 18.91 -2.02 4.29
C THR A 177 19.10 -1.03 3.13
N ASP A 178 19.29 0.22 3.46
CA ASP A 178 19.85 1.16 2.49
C ASP A 178 21.36 0.92 2.28
N ASN A 179 22.00 1.76 1.46
CA ASN A 179 23.45 1.72 1.21
C ASN A 179 24.27 2.49 2.25
N GLY A 180 23.71 2.74 3.44
CA GLY A 180 24.42 3.43 4.52
C GLY A 180 25.73 2.72 4.90
N SER A 181 26.79 3.48 5.16
CA SER A 181 28.13 2.94 5.46
C SER A 181 28.15 1.98 6.65
N CYS A 182 27.26 2.14 7.60
CA CYS A 182 27.08 1.26 8.77
C CYS A 182 26.61 -0.14 8.35
N PHE A 183 25.84 -0.27 7.28
CA PHE A 183 25.29 -1.55 6.81
C PHE A 183 26.21 -2.28 5.83
N ILE A 184 26.98 -1.54 5.02
CA ILE A 184 27.85 -2.13 3.99
C ILE A 184 29.30 -2.37 4.46
N SER A 185 29.63 -2.00 5.71
CA SER A 185 30.95 -2.17 6.27
C SER A 185 31.40 -3.63 6.32
N ARG A 186 32.70 -3.87 6.29
CA ARG A 186 33.28 -5.21 6.41
C ARG A 186 32.84 -5.90 7.70
N SER A 187 32.88 -5.20 8.81
CA SER A 187 32.47 -5.73 10.13
C SER A 187 30.99 -6.17 10.15
N THR A 188 30.11 -5.42 9.48
CA THR A 188 28.70 -5.77 9.34
C THR A 188 28.50 -7.02 8.48
N LYS A 189 29.21 -7.11 7.35
CA LYS A 189 29.17 -8.30 6.48
C LYS A 189 29.65 -9.56 7.19
N GLU A 190 30.75 -9.46 7.94
CA GLU A 190 31.28 -10.56 8.76
C GLU A 190 30.32 -10.98 9.86
N TRP A 191 29.64 -10.04 10.49
CA TRP A 191 28.60 -10.34 11.50
C TRP A 191 27.42 -11.10 10.88
N LEU A 192 26.87 -10.61 9.77
CA LEU A 192 25.76 -11.25 9.05
C LEU A 192 26.12 -12.66 8.57
N ALA A 193 27.33 -12.83 8.04
CA ALA A 193 27.83 -14.13 7.58
C ALA A 193 27.92 -15.15 8.73
N ARG A 194 28.39 -14.74 9.93
CA ARG A 194 28.43 -15.61 11.12
C ARG A 194 27.06 -16.10 11.56
N TRP A 195 26.03 -15.30 11.37
CA TRP A 195 24.65 -15.66 11.68
C TRP A 195 23.94 -16.38 10.52
N GLY A 196 24.55 -16.55 9.37
CA GLY A 196 23.95 -17.13 8.17
C GLY A 196 22.84 -16.27 7.58
N ILE A 197 22.83 -14.97 7.86
CA ILE A 197 21.82 -14.03 7.36
C ILE A 197 22.27 -13.49 6.00
N THR A 198 21.44 -13.62 4.98
CA THR A 198 21.68 -12.97 3.69
C THR A 198 21.34 -11.49 3.78
N HIS A 199 22.05 -10.65 3.02
CA HIS A 199 21.88 -9.21 3.05
C HIS A 199 21.80 -8.63 1.65
N SER A 200 20.85 -7.74 1.44
CA SER A 200 20.80 -6.90 0.25
C SER A 200 20.63 -5.43 0.62
N THR A 201 21.18 -4.60 -0.22
CA THR A 201 20.99 -3.15 -0.12
C THR A 201 20.08 -2.68 -1.25
N GLY A 202 19.28 -1.65 -0.98
CA GLY A 202 18.43 -1.04 -1.99
C GLY A 202 19.21 -0.57 -3.21
N ILE A 203 18.59 -0.64 -4.39
CA ILE A 203 19.16 -0.06 -5.60
C ILE A 203 19.21 1.46 -5.42
N PRO A 204 20.39 2.11 -5.64
CA PRO A 204 20.51 3.56 -5.56
C PRO A 204 19.43 4.27 -6.39
N GLY A 205 18.68 5.19 -5.78
CA GLY A 205 17.59 5.91 -6.45
C GLY A 205 16.23 5.23 -6.46
N ASN A 206 16.10 3.99 -5.93
CA ASN A 206 14.81 3.33 -5.75
C ASN A 206 14.33 3.43 -4.29
N SER A 207 13.63 4.51 -3.95
CA SER A 207 13.04 4.74 -2.63
C SER A 207 11.95 3.74 -2.24
N GLN A 208 11.41 2.98 -3.20
CA GLN A 208 10.34 2.03 -2.92
C GLN A 208 10.86 0.75 -2.21
N GLY A 209 12.16 0.46 -2.30
CA GLY A 209 12.79 -0.71 -1.68
C GLY A 209 12.65 -0.75 -0.16
N GLN A 210 12.62 0.40 0.50
CA GLN A 210 12.59 0.55 1.96
C GLN A 210 11.24 1.06 2.50
N ALA A 211 10.20 1.10 1.67
CA ALA A 211 8.90 1.71 2.01
C ALA A 211 8.23 1.12 3.26
N ILE A 212 8.54 -0.14 3.62
CA ILE A 212 7.94 -0.80 4.79
C ILE A 212 8.59 -0.27 6.06
N VAL A 213 9.92 -0.20 6.13
CA VAL A 213 10.63 0.34 7.30
C VAL A 213 10.45 1.86 7.41
N GLU A 214 10.37 2.59 6.30
CA GLU A 214 10.05 4.03 6.32
C GLU A 214 8.67 4.30 6.94
N ARG A 215 7.68 3.46 6.60
CA ARG A 215 6.36 3.52 7.24
C ARG A 215 6.46 3.19 8.73
N ALA A 216 7.25 2.18 9.12
CA ALA A 216 7.48 1.82 10.51
C ALA A 216 8.12 2.96 11.30
N ASN A 217 9.13 3.63 10.72
CA ASN A 217 9.77 4.81 11.29
C ASN A 217 8.76 5.93 11.55
N ARG A 218 7.91 6.23 10.59
CA ARG A 218 6.88 7.25 10.72
C ARG A 218 5.87 6.92 11.82
N LEU A 219 5.39 5.67 11.85
CA LEU A 219 4.45 5.20 12.89
C LEU A 219 5.06 5.28 14.29
N LEU A 220 6.32 4.88 14.43
CA LEU A 220 7.03 4.92 15.71
C LEU A 220 7.23 6.35 16.19
N LYS A 221 7.71 7.24 15.33
CA LYS A 221 7.89 8.67 15.67
C LYS A 221 6.58 9.34 16.05
N GLU A 222 5.51 9.06 15.32
CA GLU A 222 4.18 9.59 15.63
C GLU A 222 3.67 9.07 16.97
N LYS A 223 3.86 7.77 17.26
CA LYS A 223 3.47 7.19 18.55
C LYS A 223 4.28 7.79 19.70
N LEU A 224 5.60 7.96 19.53
CA LEU A 224 6.46 8.61 20.52
C LEU A 224 6.05 10.08 20.75
N ARG A 225 5.66 10.79 19.69
CA ARG A 225 5.17 12.17 19.79
C ARG A 225 3.90 12.23 20.66
N VAL A 226 2.91 11.41 20.33
CA VAL A 226 1.62 11.40 21.03
C VAL A 226 1.78 11.00 22.49
N LEU A 227 2.58 9.96 22.77
CA LEU A 227 2.84 9.52 24.15
C LEU A 227 3.62 10.59 24.94
N GLY A 228 4.62 11.25 24.33
CA GLY A 228 5.37 12.31 24.97
C GLY A 228 4.51 13.54 25.29
N GLU A 229 3.65 13.93 24.37
CA GLU A 229 2.68 15.04 24.61
C GLU A 229 1.69 14.69 25.71
N GLY A 230 1.21 13.43 25.77
CA GLY A 230 0.33 12.95 26.85
C GLY A 230 0.99 13.00 28.24
N GLU A 231 2.32 12.88 28.31
CA GLU A 231 3.12 13.02 29.54
C GLU A 231 3.62 14.48 29.74
N ASN A 232 3.10 15.43 28.96
CA ASN A 232 3.50 16.85 28.98
C ASN A 232 4.97 17.13 28.61
N TYR A 233 5.65 16.22 27.91
CA TYR A 233 7.00 16.45 27.39
C TYR A 233 6.93 17.28 26.10
N ARG A 234 6.98 18.60 26.24
CA ARG A 234 7.06 19.53 25.10
C ARG A 234 8.51 19.61 24.61
N GLY A 235 8.83 18.86 23.55
CA GLY A 235 10.16 18.85 22.95
C GLY A 235 11.00 17.65 23.39
N LYS A 236 11.99 17.82 24.27
CA LYS A 236 12.90 16.74 24.69
C LYS A 236 12.28 15.85 25.77
N ILE A 237 12.38 14.54 25.60
CA ILE A 237 11.96 13.56 26.59
C ILE A 237 13.08 13.37 27.63
N PRO A 238 12.78 13.39 28.96
CA PRO A 238 13.76 13.14 29.98
C PRO A 238 14.46 11.78 29.79
N VAL A 239 15.78 11.74 29.97
CA VAL A 239 16.58 10.53 29.72
C VAL A 239 16.08 9.32 30.50
N SER A 240 15.64 9.52 31.74
CA SER A 240 15.08 8.47 32.59
C SER A 240 13.76 7.88 32.05
N GLN A 241 13.04 8.61 31.20
CA GLN A 241 11.75 8.21 30.65
C GLN A 241 11.83 7.71 29.21
N GLN A 242 12.95 7.93 28.52
CA GLN A 242 13.09 7.58 27.10
C GLN A 242 12.90 6.07 26.84
N GLY A 243 13.48 5.22 27.68
CA GLY A 243 13.37 3.77 27.55
C GLY A 243 11.93 3.27 27.74
N GLU A 244 11.26 3.77 28.77
CA GLU A 244 9.87 3.41 29.04
C GLU A 244 8.94 3.89 27.92
N LEU A 245 9.08 5.13 27.47
CA LEU A 245 8.26 5.68 26.39
C LEU A 245 8.45 4.89 25.08
N LEU A 246 9.70 4.53 24.77
CA LEU A 246 10.01 3.69 23.61
C LEU A 246 9.36 2.30 23.73
N ALA A 247 9.45 1.69 24.90
CA ALA A 247 8.81 0.39 25.17
C ALA A 247 7.28 0.47 25.03
N ARG A 248 6.64 1.50 25.60
CA ARG A 248 5.19 1.75 25.46
C ARG A 248 4.78 1.96 24.01
N ALA A 249 5.57 2.71 23.24
CA ALA A 249 5.31 2.93 21.81
C ALA A 249 5.37 1.63 21.02
N LEU A 250 6.42 0.82 21.24
CA LEU A 250 6.56 -0.48 20.57
C LEU A 250 5.49 -1.48 21.00
N TYR A 251 5.14 -1.51 22.29
CA TYR A 251 4.04 -2.33 22.79
C TYR A 251 2.72 -1.97 22.09
N ALA A 252 2.37 -0.67 22.06
CA ALA A 252 1.16 -0.22 21.39
C ALA A 252 1.15 -0.56 19.87
N LEU A 253 2.29 -0.45 19.20
CA LEU A 253 2.40 -0.77 17.78
C LEU A 253 2.40 -2.26 17.48
N ASN A 254 2.84 -3.12 18.37
CA ASN A 254 2.99 -4.55 18.11
C ASN A 254 1.82 -5.40 18.63
N HIS A 255 1.18 -4.99 19.73
CA HIS A 255 0.20 -5.81 20.44
C HIS A 255 -1.26 -5.36 20.22
N PHE A 256 -1.49 -4.29 19.46
CA PHE A 256 -2.84 -3.86 19.10
C PHE A 256 -3.07 -3.97 17.60
N GLU A 257 -4.32 -4.13 17.21
CA GLU A 257 -4.70 -4.26 15.81
C GLU A 257 -4.33 -3.01 15.01
N ARG A 258 -3.83 -3.22 13.80
CA ARG A 258 -3.52 -2.18 12.82
C ARG A 258 -4.12 -2.55 11.47
N GLY A 259 -5.12 -1.79 11.02
CA GLY A 259 -5.80 -2.01 9.74
C GLY A 259 -6.94 -3.03 9.82
N GLU A 260 -7.42 -3.48 8.66
CA GLU A 260 -8.67 -4.23 8.50
C GLU A 260 -8.58 -5.72 8.85
N ASN A 261 -7.40 -6.25 9.17
CA ASN A 261 -7.18 -7.70 9.29
C ASN A 261 -7.45 -8.30 10.68
N HIS A 262 -7.96 -7.54 11.63
CA HIS A 262 -8.30 -7.97 13.00
C HIS A 262 -7.23 -8.85 13.69
N ARG A 263 -5.97 -8.68 13.35
CA ARG A 263 -4.83 -9.37 13.95
C ARG A 263 -3.70 -8.41 14.26
N THR A 264 -3.15 -8.54 15.46
CA THR A 264 -1.98 -7.75 15.85
C THR A 264 -0.72 -8.21 15.11
N PRO A 265 0.31 -7.35 14.95
CA PRO A 265 1.59 -7.77 14.41
C PRO A 265 2.20 -8.98 15.14
N MET A 266 2.09 -9.00 16.47
CA MET A 266 2.57 -10.09 17.31
C MET A 266 1.84 -11.41 17.03
N GLN A 267 0.51 -11.37 16.88
CA GLN A 267 -0.27 -12.56 16.49
C GLN A 267 0.11 -13.08 15.10
N LYS A 268 0.42 -12.17 14.16
CA LYS A 268 0.89 -12.56 12.82
C LYS A 268 2.28 -13.20 12.88
N HIS A 269 3.13 -12.75 13.80
CA HIS A 269 4.48 -13.26 13.96
C HIS A 269 4.51 -14.68 14.55
N TRP A 270 3.83 -14.89 15.67
CA TRP A 270 3.86 -16.18 16.40
C TRP A 270 2.85 -17.20 15.89
N GLN A 271 1.83 -16.75 15.17
CA GLN A 271 0.79 -17.59 14.59
C GLN A 271 0.65 -17.24 13.10
N PRO A 272 1.66 -17.51 12.27
CA PRO A 272 1.57 -17.22 10.84
C PRO A 272 0.40 -17.98 10.22
N ARG A 273 -0.29 -17.35 9.25
CA ARG A 273 -1.26 -18.08 8.44
C ARG A 273 -0.50 -19.04 7.54
N ILE A 274 -0.99 -20.26 7.44
CA ILE A 274 -0.54 -21.19 6.41
C ILE A 274 -1.00 -20.59 5.08
N ILE A 275 -0.06 -20.36 4.19
CA ILE A 275 -0.36 -19.90 2.83
C ILE A 275 -0.58 -21.15 2.00
N GLU A 276 -1.82 -21.38 1.60
CA GLU A 276 -2.17 -22.46 0.68
C GLU A 276 -1.65 -22.14 -0.72
N GLU A 277 -1.16 -23.15 -1.41
CA GLU A 277 -0.79 -23.02 -2.81
C GLU A 277 -2.05 -22.82 -3.65
N GLY A 278 -2.10 -21.71 -4.34
CA GLY A 278 -3.17 -21.40 -5.27
C GLY A 278 -2.99 -22.09 -6.63
N PRO A 279 -3.76 -21.69 -7.63
CA PRO A 279 -3.76 -22.32 -8.95
C PRO A 279 -2.40 -22.24 -9.64
N PRO A 280 -2.13 -23.18 -10.58
CA PRO A 280 -0.92 -23.17 -11.38
C PRO A 280 -0.87 -21.92 -12.27
N VAL A 281 0.32 -21.35 -12.41
CA VAL A 281 0.56 -20.13 -13.19
C VAL A 281 1.83 -20.28 -14.02
N LYS A 282 1.90 -19.50 -15.10
CA LYS A 282 3.12 -19.28 -15.87
C LYS A 282 3.70 -17.93 -15.54
N ILE A 283 5.00 -17.84 -15.45
CA ILE A 283 5.70 -16.58 -15.25
C ILE A 283 6.48 -16.19 -16.50
N LYS A 284 6.59 -14.89 -16.75
CA LYS A 284 7.42 -14.37 -17.83
C LYS A 284 8.82 -14.10 -17.30
N ILE A 285 9.79 -14.89 -17.74
CA ILE A 285 11.21 -14.73 -17.39
C ILE A 285 11.86 -13.60 -18.20
N ASP A 286 13.08 -13.23 -17.87
CA ASP A 286 13.74 -12.04 -18.44
C ASP A 286 14.04 -12.13 -19.93
N ASN A 287 14.17 -13.34 -20.49
CA ASN A 287 14.28 -13.57 -21.93
C ASN A 287 12.95 -13.39 -22.69
N GLY A 288 11.88 -13.04 -22.01
CA GLY A 288 10.55 -12.81 -22.60
C GLY A 288 9.68 -14.06 -22.77
N LEU A 289 10.20 -15.24 -22.48
CA LEU A 289 9.46 -16.51 -22.56
C LEU A 289 8.59 -16.73 -21.32
N TRP A 290 7.55 -17.56 -21.49
CA TRP A 290 6.67 -17.97 -20.42
C TRP A 290 7.11 -19.35 -19.88
N GLU A 291 7.44 -19.41 -18.60
CA GLU A 291 7.84 -20.62 -17.89
C GLU A 291 6.68 -21.16 -17.08
N SER A 292 6.42 -22.48 -17.20
CA SER A 292 5.42 -23.25 -16.45
C SER A 292 6.02 -23.84 -15.17
N GLY A 293 5.21 -24.54 -14.38
CA GLY A 293 5.68 -25.22 -13.17
C GLY A 293 5.68 -24.34 -11.92
N TRP A 294 4.93 -23.25 -11.94
CA TRP A 294 4.76 -22.36 -10.82
C TRP A 294 3.35 -22.41 -10.25
N SER A 295 3.20 -22.17 -8.95
CA SER A 295 1.91 -21.96 -8.28
C SER A 295 1.91 -20.57 -7.63
N ILE A 296 0.74 -19.94 -7.58
CA ILE A 296 0.60 -18.66 -6.91
C ILE A 296 0.46 -18.88 -5.41
N LEU A 297 1.15 -18.06 -4.60
CA LEU A 297 1.00 -18.06 -3.14
C LEU A 297 0.24 -16.83 -2.66
N VAL A 298 0.62 -15.67 -3.16
CA VAL A 298 0.02 -14.40 -2.75
C VAL A 298 -0.12 -13.50 -3.97
N TRP A 299 -1.29 -12.90 -4.12
CA TRP A 299 -1.53 -11.86 -5.11
C TRP A 299 -1.56 -10.51 -4.41
N GLY A 300 -0.58 -9.66 -4.69
CA GLY A 300 -0.47 -8.31 -4.13
C GLY A 300 -0.80 -7.22 -5.15
N ARG A 301 -0.79 -5.97 -4.71
CA ARG A 301 -0.99 -4.82 -5.59
C ARG A 301 0.21 -4.64 -6.52
N GLY A 302 0.08 -5.06 -7.78
CA GLY A 302 1.11 -4.92 -8.81
C GLY A 302 2.19 -6.01 -8.82
N TYR A 303 2.17 -6.97 -7.91
CA TYR A 303 3.11 -8.09 -7.83
C TYR A 303 2.43 -9.36 -7.31
N ALA A 304 3.07 -10.51 -7.51
CA ALA A 304 2.62 -11.79 -6.98
C ALA A 304 3.83 -12.58 -6.43
N ALA A 305 3.63 -13.31 -5.34
CA ALA A 305 4.55 -14.34 -4.89
C ALA A 305 4.17 -15.65 -5.54
N VAL A 306 5.14 -16.29 -6.18
CA VAL A 306 4.96 -17.57 -6.85
C VAL A 306 6.00 -18.57 -6.36
N LYS A 307 5.60 -19.84 -6.25
CA LYS A 307 6.45 -20.95 -5.82
C LYS A 307 6.72 -21.86 -6.99
N ASN A 308 7.97 -22.18 -7.24
CA ASN A 308 8.34 -23.21 -8.19
C ASN A 308 8.03 -24.59 -7.61
N LYS A 309 7.32 -25.42 -8.34
CA LYS A 309 6.86 -26.75 -7.88
C LYS A 309 7.98 -27.76 -7.72
N GLU A 310 9.06 -27.63 -8.50
CA GLU A 310 10.19 -28.55 -8.46
C GLU A 310 11.21 -28.16 -7.39
N SER A 311 11.66 -26.91 -7.42
CA SER A 311 12.70 -26.43 -6.50
C SER A 311 12.17 -25.98 -5.15
N GLY A 312 10.86 -25.71 -5.04
CA GLY A 312 10.27 -25.08 -3.86
C GLY A 312 10.59 -23.59 -3.69
N ASN A 313 11.41 -23.03 -4.59
CA ASN A 313 11.81 -21.63 -4.52
C ASN A 313 10.63 -20.69 -4.68
N ILE A 314 10.63 -19.64 -3.86
CA ILE A 314 9.60 -18.61 -3.89
C ILE A 314 10.21 -17.31 -4.37
N ILE A 315 9.60 -16.73 -5.39
CA ILE A 315 10.01 -15.45 -5.96
C ILE A 315 8.83 -14.48 -6.05
N TRP A 316 9.15 -13.19 -5.99
CA TRP A 316 8.20 -12.14 -6.26
C TRP A 316 8.36 -11.67 -7.71
N VAL A 317 7.25 -11.62 -8.44
CA VAL A 317 7.22 -11.16 -9.82
C VAL A 317 6.13 -10.10 -10.01
N PRO A 318 6.32 -9.13 -10.92
CA PRO A 318 5.26 -8.21 -11.28
C PRO A 318 4.01 -8.95 -11.77
N SER A 319 2.81 -8.54 -11.34
CA SER A 319 1.55 -9.20 -11.71
C SER A 319 1.38 -9.38 -13.22
N ARG A 320 1.89 -8.43 -14.02
CA ARG A 320 1.87 -8.50 -15.49
C ARG A 320 2.74 -9.61 -16.08
N LYS A 321 3.68 -10.14 -15.28
CA LYS A 321 4.53 -11.28 -15.64
C LYS A 321 3.96 -12.62 -15.16
N VAL A 322 2.72 -12.65 -14.68
CA VAL A 322 2.03 -13.86 -14.21
C VAL A 322 0.74 -14.04 -15.00
N LYS A 323 0.48 -15.23 -15.47
CA LYS A 323 -0.80 -15.59 -16.10
C LYS A 323 -1.24 -16.99 -15.64
N PRO A 324 -2.55 -17.27 -15.59
CA PRO A 324 -3.03 -18.61 -15.29
C PRO A 324 -2.45 -19.64 -16.25
N GLU A 325 -2.12 -20.82 -15.74
CA GLU A 325 -1.79 -21.98 -16.54
C GLU A 325 -3.07 -22.80 -16.70
N PHE A 326 -3.83 -22.50 -17.78
CA PHE A 326 -4.99 -23.32 -18.11
C PHE A 326 -4.48 -24.69 -18.62
N GLY A 327 -4.78 -25.74 -17.87
CA GLY A 327 -4.67 -27.08 -18.42
C GLY A 327 -5.63 -27.23 -19.60
N LEU A 328 -5.13 -27.59 -20.75
CA LEU A 328 -5.98 -28.16 -21.79
C LEU A 328 -6.64 -29.39 -21.15
N LYS A 329 -7.96 -29.32 -20.93
CA LYS A 329 -8.79 -30.49 -20.74
C LYS A 329 -9.05 -31.09 -22.11
#